data_4b906d4b8169df3b92fef934b90fe9ca
#
_entry.id   4b906d4b8169df3b92fef934b90fe9ca
#
_cell.length_a   1.000
_cell.length_b   1.000
_cell.length_c   1.000
_cell.angle_alpha   90.00
_cell.angle_beta   90.00
_cell.angle_gamma   90.00
#
_symmetry.space_group_name_H-M   'P 1'
#
loop_
_entity.id
_entity.type
_entity.pdbx_description
1 polymer ?
#
loop_
_entity_poly.entity_id
_entity_poly.type
_entity_poly.pdbx_seq_one_letter_code
_entity_poly.pdbx_strand_id
1 'polypeptide(L)'
;MDNYIMYSAKSVSLLQEGEFSIVPSATEVSVMNVKTLNEPISDPKNAPKNGKVIISIYFSKDISFESAKKMGDKLADQFFNQFSYTKDIGLGRSEYIRSSFIESEIISRMVGSYSIMSPIESSDIENVLKSLESNSLNSNYVKLYRMALNNTDPIAEFMILYSILEFVLPGRGQPKVCRFAMRHGYKKDHYNKSKKRQECLFTWLRNKIGHTDGDVDFEQVKTLMSQNNRKLAELTKSAIDKTSKL
;
A
#
# COMPACT_ATOMS: atom_id res chain seq x y z
N MET A 1 -10.77 25.77 20.47
CA MET A 1 -10.64 24.99 19.23
C MET A 1 -9.58 23.98 19.48
N ASP A 2 -9.78 22.73 19.06
CA ASP A 2 -8.79 21.69 19.23
C ASP A 2 -7.68 21.85 18.19
N ASN A 3 -6.44 21.66 18.60
CA ASN A 3 -5.29 21.72 17.71
C ASN A 3 -5.34 20.49 16.78
N TYR A 4 -5.23 20.71 15.48
CA TYR A 4 -5.21 19.58 14.53
C TYR A 4 -4.14 19.74 13.48
N ILE A 5 -3.73 18.61 12.90
CA ILE A 5 -2.89 18.52 11.71
C ILE A 5 -3.60 17.63 10.69
N MET A 6 -3.60 18.05 9.43
CA MET A 6 -4.27 17.35 8.34
C MET A 6 -3.25 16.80 7.33
N TYR A 7 -3.43 15.56 6.96
CA TYR A 7 -2.63 14.87 5.95
C TYR A 7 -3.52 14.29 4.86
N SER A 8 -2.97 14.08 3.69
CA SER A 8 -3.63 13.31 2.62
C SER A 8 -2.69 12.33 1.95
N ALA A 9 -3.28 11.30 1.34
CA ALA A 9 -2.62 10.46 0.38
C ALA A 9 -3.54 10.24 -0.82
N LYS A 10 -2.98 10.28 -2.05
CA LYS A 10 -3.72 9.97 -3.27
C LYS A 10 -3.81 8.47 -3.44
N SER A 11 -4.97 8.01 -3.89
CA SER A 11 -5.18 6.64 -4.33
C SER A 11 -5.08 6.55 -5.85
N VAL A 12 -4.46 5.49 -6.35
CA VAL A 12 -4.51 5.14 -7.77
C VAL A 12 -5.88 4.56 -8.17
N SER A 13 -6.76 4.34 -7.18
CA SER A 13 -8.13 3.84 -7.35
C SER A 13 -9.15 4.88 -6.93
N LEU A 14 -10.33 4.89 -7.57
CA LEU A 14 -11.48 5.59 -7.03
C LEU A 14 -11.90 4.95 -5.71
N LEU A 15 -12.36 5.80 -4.78
CA LEU A 15 -12.77 5.38 -3.46
C LEU A 15 -14.25 5.64 -3.27
N GLN A 16 -14.92 4.79 -2.50
CA GLN A 16 -16.24 5.14 -1.97
C GLN A 16 -16.07 6.35 -1.05
N GLU A 17 -16.84 7.40 -1.29
CA GLU A 17 -16.80 8.59 -0.45
C GLU A 17 -17.40 8.31 0.92
N GLY A 18 -16.74 8.79 1.96
CA GLY A 18 -17.18 8.59 3.33
C GLY A 18 -16.38 9.44 4.30
N GLU A 19 -16.92 9.58 5.51
CA GLU A 19 -16.29 10.29 6.62
C GLU A 19 -16.43 9.46 7.89
N PHE A 20 -15.32 9.23 8.58
CA PHE A 20 -15.24 8.35 9.73
C PHE A 20 -14.47 9.05 10.86
N SER A 21 -14.96 8.95 12.08
CA SER A 21 -14.30 9.47 13.27
C SER A 21 -13.84 8.35 14.17
N ILE A 22 -12.61 8.46 14.66
CA ILE A 22 -11.94 7.43 15.42
C ILE A 22 -11.27 8.05 16.65
N VAL A 23 -11.31 7.36 17.77
CA VAL A 23 -10.56 7.71 18.98
C VAL A 23 -9.39 6.74 19.10
N PRO A 24 -8.15 7.18 18.79
CA PRO A 24 -6.97 6.35 18.99
C PRO A 24 -6.69 6.12 20.49
N SER A 25 -5.99 5.04 20.81
CA SER A 25 -5.56 4.74 22.20
C SER A 25 -4.41 5.64 22.70
N ALA A 26 -3.82 6.43 21.81
CA ALA A 26 -2.74 7.37 22.17
C ALA A 26 -3.30 8.55 22.98
N THR A 27 -2.76 8.80 24.17
CA THR A 27 -3.25 9.80 25.12
C THR A 27 -3.18 11.25 24.63
N GLU A 28 -2.25 11.54 23.72
CA GLU A 28 -2.04 12.88 23.15
C GLU A 28 -2.95 13.19 21.95
N VAL A 29 -3.62 12.16 21.40
CA VAL A 29 -4.55 12.30 20.27
C VAL A 29 -5.97 12.11 20.75
N SER A 30 -6.79 13.15 20.64
CA SER A 30 -8.17 13.12 21.10
C SER A 30 -9.08 12.40 20.09
N VAL A 31 -8.93 12.74 18.80
CA VAL A 31 -9.73 12.17 17.71
C VAL A 31 -8.91 12.14 16.43
N MET A 32 -9.18 11.17 15.57
CA MET A 32 -8.72 11.16 14.19
C MET A 32 -9.92 11.02 13.26
N ASN A 33 -10.13 12.02 12.39
CA ASN A 33 -11.15 11.97 11.35
C ASN A 33 -10.53 11.51 10.03
N VAL A 34 -11.15 10.54 9.40
CA VAL A 34 -10.77 9.99 8.10
C VAL A 34 -11.84 10.34 7.09
N LYS A 35 -11.45 10.97 5.99
CA LYS A 35 -12.35 11.31 4.89
C LYS A 35 -11.81 10.70 3.61
N THR A 36 -12.67 10.00 2.90
CA THR A 36 -12.39 9.47 1.56
C THR A 36 -13.23 10.25 0.55
N LEU A 37 -12.60 10.66 -0.52
CA LEU A 37 -13.25 11.41 -1.60
C LEU A 37 -12.57 11.11 -2.93
N ASN A 38 -13.25 11.44 -4.02
CA ASN A 38 -12.67 11.41 -5.35
C ASN A 38 -12.32 12.84 -5.79
N GLU A 39 -11.26 12.98 -6.57
CA GLU A 39 -10.89 14.31 -7.07
C GLU A 39 -11.99 14.88 -7.95
N PRO A 40 -12.37 16.16 -7.78
CA PRO A 40 -13.42 16.78 -8.57
C PRO A 40 -13.02 16.78 -10.05
N ILE A 41 -14.01 16.54 -10.91
CA ILE A 41 -13.87 16.55 -12.34
C ILE A 41 -13.68 17.99 -12.78
N SER A 42 -12.51 18.34 -13.28
CA SER A 42 -12.24 19.67 -13.86
C SER A 42 -12.90 19.88 -15.22
N ASP A 43 -13.23 18.80 -15.93
CA ASP A 43 -13.97 18.77 -17.19
C ASP A 43 -15.08 17.72 -17.09
N PRO A 44 -16.37 18.09 -17.28
CA PRO A 44 -17.50 17.15 -17.19
C PRO A 44 -17.44 15.96 -18.17
N LYS A 45 -16.57 16.03 -19.18
CA LYS A 45 -16.35 14.94 -20.15
C LYS A 45 -15.36 13.89 -19.64
N ASN A 46 -14.67 14.15 -18.55
CA ASN A 46 -13.68 13.24 -17.97
C ASN A 46 -14.20 12.66 -16.65
N ALA A 47 -14.20 11.34 -16.51
CA ALA A 47 -14.49 10.70 -15.22
C ALA A 47 -13.40 11.05 -14.18
N PRO A 48 -13.75 11.09 -12.87
CA PRO A 48 -12.75 11.27 -11.81
C PRO A 48 -11.70 10.17 -11.94
N LYS A 49 -10.44 10.55 -11.78
CA LYS A 49 -9.32 9.66 -12.10
C LYS A 49 -8.70 9.01 -10.87
N ASN A 50 -8.81 9.67 -9.71
CA ASN A 50 -8.17 9.24 -8.48
C ASN A 50 -9.06 9.45 -7.28
N GLY A 51 -8.91 8.56 -6.30
CA GLY A 51 -9.38 8.79 -4.96
C GLY A 51 -8.36 9.56 -4.12
N LYS A 52 -8.82 10.08 -3.00
CA LYS A 52 -7.99 10.76 -2.00
C LYS A 52 -8.47 10.36 -0.61
N VAL A 53 -7.52 9.99 0.23
CA VAL A 53 -7.77 9.77 1.66
C VAL A 53 -7.19 10.96 2.41
N ILE A 54 -8.00 11.61 3.22
CA ILE A 54 -7.61 12.71 4.09
C ILE A 54 -7.77 12.26 5.53
N ILE A 55 -6.78 12.51 6.36
CA ILE A 55 -6.88 12.32 7.80
C ILE A 55 -6.65 13.64 8.52
N SER A 56 -7.49 13.93 9.51
CA SER A 56 -7.34 15.05 10.42
C SER A 56 -7.09 14.50 11.82
N ILE A 57 -5.92 14.77 12.36
CA ILE A 57 -5.49 14.29 13.68
C ILE A 57 -5.64 15.44 14.67
N TYR A 58 -6.51 15.29 15.64
CA TYR A 58 -6.77 16.27 16.68
C TYR A 58 -5.96 15.94 17.93
N PHE A 59 -5.24 16.90 18.44
CA PHE A 59 -4.34 16.76 19.58
C PHE A 59 -4.89 17.43 20.82
N SER A 60 -4.45 16.99 22.01
CA SER A 60 -4.70 17.66 23.26
C SER A 60 -4.14 19.10 23.23
N LYS A 61 -4.78 20.03 23.99
CA LYS A 61 -4.44 21.45 23.95
C LYS A 61 -3.01 21.78 24.38
N ASP A 62 -2.36 20.90 25.13
CA ASP A 62 -1.07 21.18 25.76
C ASP A 62 0.15 20.67 24.97
N ILE A 63 -0.06 20.23 23.73
CA ILE A 63 1.03 19.72 22.88
C ILE A 63 1.62 20.85 22.02
N SER A 64 2.96 20.92 21.93
CA SER A 64 3.64 21.85 21.00
C SER A 64 3.45 21.41 19.54
N PHE A 65 3.50 22.38 18.60
CA PHE A 65 3.41 22.07 17.17
C PHE A 65 4.45 21.07 16.71
N GLU A 66 5.71 21.21 17.12
CA GLU A 66 6.78 20.28 16.74
C GLU A 66 6.50 18.85 17.20
N SER A 67 6.06 18.69 18.46
CA SER A 67 5.70 17.38 19.00
C SER A 67 4.49 16.80 18.29
N ALA A 68 3.45 17.60 18.06
CA ALA A 68 2.26 17.20 17.32
C ALA A 68 2.61 16.82 15.86
N LYS A 69 3.46 17.61 15.21
CA LYS A 69 3.91 17.37 13.84
C LYS A 69 4.67 16.06 13.72
N LYS A 70 5.65 15.82 14.61
CA LYS A 70 6.42 14.56 14.63
C LYS A 70 5.54 13.34 14.87
N MET A 71 4.61 13.44 15.80
CA MET A 71 3.63 12.39 16.09
C MET A 71 2.66 12.19 14.93
N GLY A 72 2.14 13.28 14.38
CA GLY A 72 1.21 13.27 13.24
C GLY A 72 1.81 12.65 11.99
N ASP A 73 3.06 12.99 11.64
CA ASP A 73 3.76 12.41 10.51
C ASP A 73 3.87 10.87 10.64
N LYS A 74 4.22 10.41 11.85
CA LYS A 74 4.33 8.97 12.13
C LYS A 74 2.98 8.26 12.05
N LEU A 75 1.95 8.82 12.68
CA LEU A 75 0.59 8.25 12.69
C LEU A 75 -0.02 8.23 11.29
N ALA A 76 0.15 9.33 10.52
CA ALA A 76 -0.33 9.43 9.16
C ALA A 76 0.31 8.36 8.26
N ASP A 77 1.62 8.21 8.32
CA ASP A 77 2.33 7.22 7.51
C ASP A 77 1.92 5.78 7.90
N GLN A 78 1.80 5.51 9.20
CA GLN A 78 1.31 4.22 9.70
C GLN A 78 -0.12 3.94 9.25
N PHE A 79 -1.02 4.92 9.38
CA PHE A 79 -2.41 4.78 8.95
C PHE A 79 -2.51 4.49 7.45
N PHE A 80 -1.86 5.30 6.60
CA PHE A 80 -1.92 5.09 5.15
C PHE A 80 -1.28 3.77 4.71
N ASN A 81 -0.21 3.32 5.38
CA ASN A 81 0.38 2.01 5.12
C ASN A 81 -0.61 0.90 5.42
N GLN A 82 -1.22 0.95 6.62
CA GLN A 82 -2.17 -0.07 7.07
C GLN A 82 -3.46 -0.05 6.24
N PHE A 83 -3.97 1.13 5.90
CA PHE A 83 -5.15 1.30 5.07
C PHE A 83 -4.93 0.71 3.66
N SER A 84 -3.80 1.05 3.03
CA SER A 84 -3.40 0.49 1.74
C SER A 84 -3.30 -1.04 1.79
N TYR A 85 -2.70 -1.58 2.85
CA TYR A 85 -2.58 -3.02 3.06
C TYR A 85 -3.93 -3.70 3.27
N THR A 86 -4.79 -3.13 4.12
CA THR A 86 -6.10 -3.71 4.45
C THR A 86 -7.02 -3.75 3.21
N LYS A 87 -7.01 -2.68 2.41
CA LYS A 87 -7.89 -2.52 1.25
C LYS A 87 -7.30 -3.00 -0.07
N ASP A 88 -6.03 -3.43 -0.09
CA ASP A 88 -5.32 -3.77 -1.33
C ASP A 88 -5.33 -2.64 -2.38
N ILE A 89 -5.14 -1.40 -1.95
CA ILE A 89 -5.13 -0.23 -2.85
C ILE A 89 -3.78 0.47 -2.80
N GLY A 90 -3.32 0.96 -3.95
CA GLY A 90 -2.14 1.83 -4.02
C GLY A 90 -2.45 3.20 -3.43
N LEU A 91 -1.69 3.61 -2.40
CA LEU A 91 -1.70 4.96 -1.86
C LEU A 91 -0.33 5.60 -2.00
N GLY A 92 -0.32 6.82 -2.52
CA GLY A 92 0.85 7.68 -2.59
C GLY A 92 1.43 8.01 -1.21
N ARG A 93 2.47 8.82 -1.18
CA ARG A 93 3.04 9.30 0.09
C ARG A 93 2.02 10.11 0.88
N SER A 94 2.15 10.11 2.21
CA SER A 94 1.41 11.05 3.03
C SER A 94 1.95 12.47 2.79
N GLU A 95 1.05 13.39 2.54
CA GLU A 95 1.35 14.80 2.30
C GLU A 95 0.68 15.63 3.38
N TYR A 96 1.46 16.49 4.03
CA TYR A 96 0.92 17.51 4.93
C TYR A 96 0.05 18.48 4.14
N ILE A 97 -1.15 18.79 4.64
CA ILE A 97 -2.06 19.77 4.02
C ILE A 97 -2.03 21.09 4.80
N ARG A 98 -2.37 21.05 6.08
CA ARG A 98 -2.47 22.22 6.97
C ARG A 98 -2.55 21.81 8.43
N SER A 99 -2.42 22.80 9.32
CA SER A 99 -2.72 22.65 10.75
C SER A 99 -3.52 23.85 11.27
N SER A 100 -4.13 23.70 12.41
CA SER A 100 -4.71 24.80 13.17
C SER A 100 -3.72 25.47 14.14
N PHE A 101 -2.53 24.95 14.28
CA PHE A 101 -1.45 25.60 15.02
C PHE A 101 -1.03 26.89 14.29
N ILE A 102 -0.85 27.98 15.02
CA ILE A 102 -0.72 29.35 14.48
C ILE A 102 0.58 29.61 13.70
N GLU A 103 1.29 28.61 13.22
CA GLU A 103 2.51 28.80 12.45
C GLU A 103 2.50 28.06 11.11
N SER A 104 2.55 28.88 10.05
CA SER A 104 2.89 28.60 8.64
C SER A 104 1.97 27.74 7.76
N GLU A 105 1.49 28.33 6.68
CA GLU A 105 0.81 27.69 5.54
C GLU A 105 1.79 27.29 4.43
N ILE A 106 1.63 26.07 3.91
CA ILE A 106 2.19 25.65 2.61
C ILE A 106 1.17 24.82 1.85
N ILE A 107 0.91 25.16 0.59
CA ILE A 107 -0.08 24.51 -0.29
C ILE A 107 0.61 23.83 -1.47
N SER A 108 0.22 22.59 -1.80
CA SER A 108 0.66 21.90 -3.03
C SER A 108 -0.49 21.23 -3.81
N ARG A 109 -0.37 21.20 -5.14
CA ARG A 109 -1.36 20.69 -6.11
C ARG A 109 -0.88 19.43 -6.84
N MET A 110 -1.81 18.59 -7.33
CA MET A 110 -1.50 17.39 -8.12
C MET A 110 -2.51 16.99 -9.20
N VAL A 111 -2.11 16.09 -10.11
CA VAL A 111 -2.82 15.59 -11.30
C VAL A 111 -2.80 14.05 -11.36
N GLY A 112 -3.84 13.40 -11.90
CA GLY A 112 -4.14 11.98 -11.74
C GLY A 112 -4.40 11.08 -12.96
N SER A 113 -4.80 9.82 -12.76
CA SER A 113 -5.20 8.80 -13.75
C SER A 113 -6.15 7.71 -13.21
N TYR A 114 -6.79 6.92 -14.08
CA TYR A 114 -8.00 6.09 -13.86
C TYR A 114 -7.87 4.83 -13.02
N SER A 115 -8.99 4.41 -12.36
CA SER A 115 -9.14 3.07 -11.79
C SER A 115 -10.56 2.72 -11.29
N ILE A 116 -10.74 1.45 -10.89
CA ILE A 116 -11.96 0.85 -10.36
C ILE A 116 -12.25 1.36 -8.94
N MET A 117 -13.54 1.61 -8.64
CA MET A 117 -13.97 2.09 -7.33
C MET A 117 -13.88 0.96 -6.28
N SER A 118 -13.15 1.18 -5.20
CA SER A 118 -13.06 0.26 -4.07
C SER A 118 -14.03 0.70 -2.97
N PRO A 119 -14.98 -0.14 -2.55
CA PRO A 119 -15.86 0.18 -1.43
C PRO A 119 -15.06 0.25 -0.13
N ILE A 120 -15.40 1.23 0.70
CA ILE A 120 -14.79 1.44 2.03
C ILE A 120 -15.91 1.46 3.05
N GLU A 121 -15.82 0.56 4.03
CA GLU A 121 -16.77 0.44 5.12
C GLU A 121 -16.16 0.91 6.45
N SER A 122 -17.00 1.24 7.42
CA SER A 122 -16.53 1.58 8.77
C SER A 122 -15.68 0.46 9.39
N SER A 123 -16.04 -0.79 9.12
CA SER A 123 -15.28 -1.97 9.53
C SER A 123 -13.84 -2.01 9.01
N ASP A 124 -13.59 -1.45 7.81
CA ASP A 124 -12.22 -1.37 7.26
C ASP A 124 -11.36 -0.42 8.08
N ILE A 125 -11.94 0.73 8.44
CA ILE A 125 -11.25 1.72 9.25
C ILE A 125 -10.99 1.18 10.67
N GLU A 126 -11.98 0.50 11.27
CA GLU A 126 -11.80 -0.17 12.55
C GLU A 126 -10.70 -1.25 12.51
N ASN A 127 -10.64 -2.03 11.42
CA ASN A 127 -9.60 -3.04 11.24
C ASN A 127 -8.20 -2.42 11.10
N VAL A 128 -8.09 -1.28 10.39
CA VAL A 128 -6.84 -0.52 10.31
C VAL A 128 -6.39 -0.11 11.71
N LEU A 129 -7.28 0.42 12.54
CA LEU A 129 -6.95 0.82 13.89
C LEU A 129 -6.52 -0.34 14.79
N LYS A 130 -7.31 -1.42 14.82
CA LYS A 130 -6.97 -2.63 15.58
C LYS A 130 -5.59 -3.15 15.20
N SER A 131 -5.25 -3.09 13.91
CA SER A 131 -3.93 -3.51 13.42
C SER A 131 -2.81 -2.56 13.85
N LEU A 132 -3.08 -1.25 13.90
CA LEU A 132 -2.13 -0.25 14.42
C LEU A 132 -1.88 -0.43 15.92
N GLU A 133 -2.93 -0.62 16.70
CA GLU A 133 -2.88 -0.80 18.16
C GLU A 133 -2.17 -2.09 18.55
N SER A 134 -2.46 -3.18 17.84
CA SER A 134 -1.89 -4.50 18.15
C SER A 134 -0.42 -4.65 17.72
N ASN A 135 0.14 -3.73 16.92
CA ASN A 135 1.44 -3.89 16.26
C ASN A 135 1.62 -5.27 15.60
N SER A 136 0.51 -5.89 15.18
CA SER A 136 0.46 -7.29 14.74
C SER A 136 1.20 -7.57 13.43
N LEU A 137 1.48 -6.54 12.65
CA LEU A 137 2.15 -6.65 11.36
C LEU A 137 3.52 -5.95 11.36
N ASN A 138 4.50 -6.56 10.70
CA ASN A 138 5.77 -5.90 10.50
C ASN A 138 5.60 -4.66 9.61
N SER A 139 5.73 -3.48 10.20
CA SER A 139 5.51 -2.17 9.56
C SER A 139 6.36 -1.97 8.30
N ASN A 140 7.55 -2.57 8.22
CA ASN A 140 8.41 -2.47 7.03
C ASN A 140 7.82 -3.22 5.84
N TYR A 141 7.27 -4.42 6.04
CA TYR A 141 6.62 -5.16 4.95
C TYR A 141 5.33 -4.50 4.48
N VAL A 142 4.53 -3.96 5.41
CA VAL A 142 3.32 -3.20 5.09
C VAL A 142 3.66 -1.94 4.28
N LYS A 143 4.72 -1.22 4.66
CA LYS A 143 5.21 -0.06 3.92
C LYS A 143 5.69 -0.43 2.51
N LEU A 144 6.50 -1.48 2.37
CA LEU A 144 6.97 -1.96 1.06
C LEU A 144 5.80 -2.44 0.18
N TYR A 145 4.81 -3.10 0.78
CA TYR A 145 3.60 -3.53 0.08
C TYR A 145 2.83 -2.34 -0.49
N ARG A 146 2.61 -1.29 0.31
CA ARG A 146 2.02 -0.03 -0.17
C ARG A 146 2.83 0.58 -1.31
N MET A 147 4.16 0.60 -1.19
CA MET A 147 5.04 1.13 -2.25
C MET A 147 4.91 0.33 -3.55
N ALA A 148 4.77 -1.00 -3.46
CA ALA A 148 4.55 -1.85 -4.63
C ALA A 148 3.23 -1.49 -5.33
N LEU A 149 2.13 -1.48 -4.59
CA LEU A 149 0.80 -1.18 -5.14
C LEU A 149 0.66 0.24 -5.72
N ASN A 150 1.47 1.19 -5.25
CA ASN A 150 1.49 2.56 -5.77
C ASN A 150 2.41 2.73 -7.00
N ASN A 151 3.06 1.66 -7.43
CA ASN A 151 3.96 1.73 -8.58
C ASN A 151 3.16 1.59 -9.89
N THR A 152 3.41 2.48 -10.84
CA THR A 152 2.76 2.46 -12.17
C THR A 152 3.49 1.57 -13.17
N ASP A 153 4.75 1.21 -12.89
CA ASP A 153 5.51 0.26 -13.71
C ASP A 153 5.25 -1.18 -13.22
N PRO A 154 4.63 -2.03 -14.05
CA PRO A 154 4.30 -3.41 -13.66
C PRO A 154 5.51 -4.27 -13.32
N ILE A 155 6.68 -3.98 -13.88
CA ILE A 155 7.91 -4.71 -13.56
C ILE A 155 8.40 -4.34 -12.17
N ALA A 156 8.44 -3.04 -11.85
CA ALA A 156 8.87 -2.56 -10.55
C ALA A 156 7.90 -3.04 -9.44
N GLU A 157 6.59 -2.97 -9.67
CA GLU A 157 5.58 -3.53 -8.78
C GLU A 157 5.83 -5.03 -8.52
N PHE A 158 5.97 -5.80 -9.59
CA PHE A 158 6.23 -7.25 -9.50
C PHE A 158 7.50 -7.56 -8.70
N MET A 159 8.58 -6.85 -8.99
CA MET A 159 9.88 -7.09 -8.34
C MET A 159 9.86 -6.75 -6.85
N ILE A 160 9.14 -5.70 -6.44
CA ILE A 160 8.98 -5.35 -5.02
C ILE A 160 8.14 -6.42 -4.31
N LEU A 161 6.98 -6.80 -4.88
CA LEU A 161 6.12 -7.85 -4.31
C LEU A 161 6.85 -9.19 -4.18
N TYR A 162 7.56 -9.59 -5.22
CA TYR A 162 8.36 -10.83 -5.21
C TYR A 162 9.45 -10.78 -4.13
N SER A 163 10.13 -9.64 -3.98
CA SER A 163 11.16 -9.47 -2.96
C SER A 163 10.60 -9.57 -1.55
N ILE A 164 9.45 -8.93 -1.27
CA ILE A 164 8.76 -9.07 0.02
C ILE A 164 8.45 -10.54 0.28
N LEU A 165 7.84 -11.22 -0.68
CA LEU A 165 7.50 -12.64 -0.57
C LEU A 165 8.74 -13.51 -0.29
N GLU A 166 9.84 -13.24 -0.98
CA GLU A 166 11.11 -13.96 -0.76
C GLU A 166 11.69 -13.68 0.63
N PHE A 167 11.59 -12.47 1.17
CA PHE A 167 12.10 -12.14 2.50
C PHE A 167 11.23 -12.71 3.62
N VAL A 168 9.92 -12.61 3.49
CA VAL A 168 8.96 -13.05 4.52
C VAL A 168 8.96 -14.57 4.72
N LEU A 169 9.11 -15.34 3.65
CA LEU A 169 9.03 -16.79 3.72
C LEU A 169 10.26 -17.39 4.41
N PRO A 170 10.09 -18.40 5.30
CA PRO A 170 11.20 -19.10 5.92
C PRO A 170 11.99 -19.92 4.91
N GLY A 171 13.29 -20.09 5.15
CA GLY A 171 14.21 -20.86 4.31
C GLY A 171 15.02 -19.96 3.35
N ARG A 172 15.77 -20.59 2.43
CA ARG A 172 16.69 -19.86 1.55
C ARG A 172 16.24 -19.91 0.09
N GLY A 173 16.43 -18.80 -0.60
CA GLY A 173 16.36 -18.66 -2.06
C GLY A 173 14.97 -18.89 -2.67
N GLN A 174 14.92 -18.78 -3.97
CA GLN A 174 13.71 -18.87 -4.80
C GLN A 174 12.88 -20.16 -4.66
N PRO A 175 13.44 -21.35 -4.36
CA PRO A 175 12.63 -22.57 -4.20
C PRO A 175 11.55 -22.45 -3.12
N LYS A 176 11.75 -21.62 -2.08
CA LYS A 176 10.74 -21.39 -1.03
C LYS A 176 9.52 -20.67 -1.57
N VAL A 177 9.69 -19.72 -2.48
CA VAL A 177 8.62 -19.01 -3.15
C VAL A 177 7.76 -19.97 -3.97
N CYS A 178 8.39 -20.83 -4.79
CA CYS A 178 7.65 -21.83 -5.56
C CYS A 178 6.90 -22.82 -4.66
N ARG A 179 7.50 -23.28 -3.55
CA ARG A 179 6.80 -24.17 -2.60
C ARG A 179 5.59 -23.48 -1.96
N PHE A 180 5.72 -22.20 -1.63
CA PHE A 180 4.62 -21.43 -1.07
C PHE A 180 3.51 -21.22 -2.10
N ALA A 181 3.86 -20.81 -3.32
CA ALA A 181 2.92 -20.66 -4.43
C ALA A 181 2.14 -21.95 -4.72
N MET A 182 2.82 -23.10 -4.74
CA MET A 182 2.17 -24.41 -4.93
C MET A 182 1.13 -24.74 -3.86
N ARG A 183 1.36 -24.34 -2.61
CA ARG A 183 0.38 -24.52 -1.52
C ARG A 183 -0.86 -23.64 -1.70
N HIS A 184 -0.80 -22.63 -2.58
CA HIS A 184 -1.89 -21.75 -2.96
C HIS A 184 -2.45 -22.05 -4.36
N GLY A 185 -2.21 -23.29 -4.87
CA GLY A 185 -2.80 -23.79 -6.11
C GLY A 185 -2.04 -23.44 -7.39
N TYR A 186 -0.89 -22.77 -7.31
CA TYR A 186 -0.06 -22.50 -8.49
C TYR A 186 0.76 -23.70 -8.88
N LYS A 187 0.94 -23.92 -10.20
CA LYS A 187 1.74 -25.01 -10.73
C LYS A 187 3.20 -24.62 -10.91
N LYS A 188 4.05 -25.66 -11.00
CA LYS A 188 5.48 -25.55 -11.30
C LYS A 188 5.72 -26.10 -12.71
N ASP A 189 5.27 -25.33 -13.70
CA ASP A 189 5.17 -25.75 -15.11
C ASP A 189 5.99 -24.89 -16.08
N HIS A 190 6.76 -23.93 -15.57
CA HIS A 190 7.62 -23.06 -16.38
C HIS A 190 9.07 -23.55 -16.35
N TYR A 191 9.58 -24.01 -17.48
CA TYR A 191 10.95 -24.52 -17.55
C TYR A 191 11.98 -23.40 -17.65
N ASN A 192 12.89 -23.36 -16.69
CA ASN A 192 14.05 -22.47 -16.70
C ASN A 192 15.24 -23.20 -17.35
N LYS A 193 15.60 -22.79 -18.59
CA LYS A 193 16.67 -23.41 -19.38
C LYS A 193 18.04 -23.29 -18.70
N SER A 194 18.38 -22.13 -18.15
CA SER A 194 19.68 -21.87 -17.52
C SER A 194 19.87 -22.67 -16.23
N LYS A 195 18.80 -22.85 -15.45
CA LYS A 195 18.81 -23.62 -14.20
C LYS A 195 18.40 -25.09 -14.36
N LYS A 196 18.04 -25.51 -15.57
CA LYS A 196 17.60 -26.87 -15.94
C LYS A 196 16.54 -27.42 -14.98
N ARG A 197 15.54 -26.61 -14.61
CA ARG A 197 14.48 -27.00 -13.68
C ARG A 197 13.14 -26.34 -13.98
N GLN A 198 12.07 -26.97 -13.49
CA GLN A 198 10.75 -26.37 -13.47
C GLN A 198 10.63 -25.33 -12.34
N GLU A 199 10.00 -24.19 -12.62
CA GLU A 199 9.73 -23.09 -11.69
C GLU A 199 8.24 -22.72 -11.74
N CYS A 200 7.73 -22.13 -10.66
CA CYS A 200 6.41 -21.50 -10.72
C CYS A 200 6.48 -20.19 -11.51
N LEU A 201 5.35 -19.75 -12.05
CA LEU A 201 5.26 -18.56 -12.90
C LEU A 201 6.00 -17.35 -12.30
N PHE A 202 5.78 -17.06 -11.03
CA PHE A 202 6.38 -15.87 -10.38
C PHE A 202 7.91 -15.93 -10.34
N THR A 203 8.47 -17.09 -10.00
CA THR A 203 9.93 -17.27 -9.99
C THR A 203 10.52 -17.25 -11.41
N TRP A 204 9.82 -17.82 -12.35
CA TRP A 204 10.22 -17.82 -13.75
C TRP A 204 10.23 -16.40 -14.33
N LEU A 205 9.16 -15.60 -14.12
CA LEU A 205 9.08 -14.20 -14.55
C LEU A 205 10.20 -13.35 -13.93
N ARG A 206 10.42 -13.48 -12.62
CA ARG A 206 11.51 -12.79 -11.92
C ARG A 206 12.87 -13.10 -12.53
N ASN A 207 13.10 -14.37 -12.88
CA ASN A 207 14.37 -14.80 -13.48
C ASN A 207 14.53 -14.30 -14.93
N LYS A 208 13.45 -14.11 -15.67
CA LYS A 208 13.48 -13.53 -17.02
C LYS A 208 13.98 -12.09 -17.02
N ILE A 209 13.65 -11.29 -16.01
CA ILE A 209 14.17 -9.91 -15.86
C ILE A 209 15.58 -9.89 -15.29
N GLY A 210 15.91 -10.77 -14.36
CA GLY A 210 17.21 -10.78 -13.67
C GLY A 210 18.36 -11.42 -14.46
N HIS A 211 18.07 -12.14 -15.52
CA HIS A 211 19.06 -12.77 -16.38
C HIS A 211 18.75 -12.39 -17.83
N THR A 212 19.52 -11.46 -18.36
CA THR A 212 19.51 -11.06 -19.78
C THR A 212 20.11 -12.16 -20.65
N ASP A 213 19.49 -13.33 -20.68
CA ASP A 213 19.70 -14.28 -21.76
C ASP A 213 19.05 -13.66 -23.00
N GLY A 214 19.82 -13.39 -24.04
CA GLY A 214 19.48 -12.54 -25.21
C GLY A 214 18.19 -12.84 -26.00
N ASP A 215 17.37 -13.79 -25.56
CA ASP A 215 16.10 -14.21 -26.17
C ASP A 215 14.87 -13.78 -25.36
N VAL A 216 14.97 -12.76 -24.48
CA VAL A 216 13.84 -12.32 -23.69
C VAL A 216 13.07 -11.22 -24.40
N ASP A 217 11.86 -11.51 -24.85
CA ASP A 217 10.89 -10.49 -25.25
C ASP A 217 10.43 -9.73 -23.98
N PHE A 218 11.05 -8.55 -23.79
CA PHE A 218 10.81 -7.70 -22.63
C PHE A 218 9.34 -7.26 -22.53
N GLU A 219 8.70 -6.92 -23.63
CA GLU A 219 7.30 -6.48 -23.66
C GLU A 219 6.34 -7.64 -23.32
N GLN A 220 6.66 -8.85 -23.77
CA GLN A 220 5.91 -10.04 -23.37
C GLN A 220 6.02 -10.30 -21.86
N VAL A 221 7.23 -10.22 -21.30
CA VAL A 221 7.44 -10.40 -19.86
C VAL A 221 6.73 -9.34 -19.04
N LYS A 222 6.81 -8.07 -19.47
CA LYS A 222 6.10 -6.94 -18.85
C LYS A 222 4.59 -7.16 -18.84
N THR A 223 4.04 -7.60 -19.97
CA THR A 223 2.62 -7.92 -20.11
C THR A 223 2.21 -9.05 -19.14
N LEU A 224 2.98 -10.13 -19.08
CA LEU A 224 2.72 -11.25 -18.16
C LEU A 224 2.83 -10.82 -16.68
N MET A 225 3.78 -9.96 -16.33
CA MET A 225 3.88 -9.41 -14.98
C MET A 225 2.65 -8.59 -14.63
N SER A 226 2.24 -7.66 -15.53
CA SER A 226 1.03 -6.85 -15.34
C SER A 226 -0.21 -7.70 -15.09
N GLN A 227 -0.40 -8.77 -15.87
CA GLN A 227 -1.53 -9.69 -15.73
C GLN A 227 -1.51 -10.51 -14.42
N ASN A 228 -0.35 -10.62 -13.78
CA ASN A 228 -0.16 -11.47 -12.60
C ASN A 228 0.22 -10.70 -11.32
N ASN A 229 0.39 -9.36 -11.38
CA ASN A 229 0.73 -8.56 -10.22
C ASN A 229 -0.30 -8.70 -9.10
N ARG A 230 -1.60 -8.65 -9.41
CA ARG A 230 -2.66 -8.84 -8.42
C ARG A 230 -2.56 -10.19 -7.71
N LYS A 231 -2.35 -11.27 -8.45
CA LYS A 231 -2.17 -12.62 -7.88
C LYS A 231 -0.92 -12.72 -7.00
N LEU A 232 0.16 -12.06 -7.41
CA LEU A 232 1.38 -12.00 -6.62
C LEU A 232 1.17 -11.15 -5.35
N ALA A 233 0.41 -10.04 -5.43
CA ALA A 233 0.06 -9.22 -4.29
C ALA A 233 -0.75 -10.02 -3.25
N GLU A 234 -1.79 -10.74 -3.66
CA GLU A 234 -2.59 -11.62 -2.80
C GLU A 234 -1.71 -12.69 -2.12
N LEU A 235 -0.80 -13.31 -2.88
CA LEU A 235 0.12 -14.30 -2.35
C LEU A 235 1.10 -13.69 -1.34
N THR A 236 1.61 -12.49 -1.62
CA THR A 236 2.52 -11.75 -0.74
C THR A 236 1.83 -11.36 0.56
N LYS A 237 0.60 -10.86 0.48
CA LYS A 237 -0.23 -10.53 1.64
C LYS A 237 -0.46 -11.76 2.52
N SER A 238 -0.84 -12.90 1.92
CA SER A 238 -1.00 -14.17 2.65
C SER A 238 0.29 -14.61 3.37
N ALA A 239 1.46 -14.32 2.81
CA ALA A 239 2.73 -14.63 3.46
C ALA A 239 3.01 -13.71 4.65
N ILE A 240 2.75 -12.39 4.50
CA ILE A 240 2.90 -11.41 5.59
C ILE A 240 1.97 -11.78 6.76
N ASP A 241 0.69 -12.06 6.49
CA ASP A 241 -0.30 -12.39 7.52
C ASP A 241 0.07 -13.66 8.31
N LYS A 242 0.69 -14.65 7.65
CA LYS A 242 1.13 -15.88 8.31
C LYS A 242 2.33 -15.69 9.23
N THR A 243 3.25 -14.79 8.86
CA THR A 243 4.45 -14.52 9.70
C THR A 243 4.17 -13.59 10.86
N SER A 244 3.10 -12.81 10.81
CA SER A 244 2.68 -11.92 11.90
C SER A 244 1.97 -12.65 13.05
N LYS A 245 1.66 -13.94 12.87
CA LYS A 245 1.02 -14.80 13.87
C LYS A 245 2.00 -15.71 14.63
N LEU A 246 3.29 -15.60 14.32
CA LEU A 246 4.41 -16.30 14.97
C LEU A 246 5.15 -15.36 15.90
#